data_4e57c668dcc6be1277d649141cc0f9df
#
_entry.id   4e57c668dcc6be1277d649141cc0f9df
#
_cell.length_a   1.000
_cell.length_b   1.000
_cell.length_c   1.000
_cell.angle_alpha   90.00
_cell.angle_beta   90.00
_cell.angle_gamma   90.00
#
_symmetry.space_group_name_H-M   'P 1'
#
loop_
_entity.id
_entity.type
_entity.pdbx_description
1 polymer ?
#
loop_
_entity_poly.entity_id
_entity_poly.type
_entity_poly.pdbx_seq_one_letter_code
_entity_poly.pdbx_strand_id
1 'polypeptide(L)'
;KAKSVYAWSRDVFFDKEKGRIADNMHYHFQRQNGMDIDWTTQLYNQATFIGSAVMLYKATGEKAYLDDAVLAADYVRNDMCDADGLLPFKNGVEQGIYAAIFAQYIIRLIEDGNQPQYMDWLRHNIDVAWNNRDVNRNVTFKDAAKPCPTGVMESYDASGCPALMQVISPFK
;
A
#
# COMPACT_ATOMS: atom_id res chain seq x y z
N LYS A 1 5.88 -7.38 23.08
CA LYS A 1 5.51 -8.27 21.95
C LYS A 1 5.50 -7.54 20.60
N ALA A 2 4.80 -6.41 20.42
CA ALA A 2 4.72 -5.70 19.13
C ALA A 2 6.11 -5.36 18.59
N LYS A 3 6.97 -4.72 19.36
CA LYS A 3 8.36 -4.42 18.98
C LYS A 3 9.16 -5.65 18.54
N SER A 4 9.01 -6.77 19.25
CA SER A 4 9.76 -8.01 18.92
C SER A 4 9.27 -8.62 17.60
N VAL A 5 7.97 -8.60 17.34
CA VAL A 5 7.40 -9.08 16.06
C VAL A 5 7.82 -8.17 14.92
N TYR A 6 7.74 -6.85 15.11
CA TYR A 6 8.17 -5.88 14.11
C TYR A 6 9.67 -6.04 13.79
N ALA A 7 10.53 -6.14 14.81
CA ALA A 7 11.97 -6.29 14.61
C ALA A 7 12.30 -7.55 13.79
N TRP A 8 11.66 -8.68 14.14
CA TRP A 8 11.82 -9.90 13.37
C TRP A 8 11.32 -9.75 11.92
N SER A 9 10.12 -9.19 11.72
CA SER A 9 9.57 -8.96 10.37
C SER A 9 10.46 -8.03 9.55
N ARG A 10 10.97 -6.97 10.17
CA ARG A 10 11.91 -6.03 9.56
C ARG A 10 13.21 -6.71 9.13
N ASP A 11 13.74 -7.60 9.94
CA ASP A 11 15.00 -8.30 9.63
C ASP A 11 14.84 -9.36 8.55
N VAL A 12 13.66 -9.98 8.45
CA VAL A 12 13.40 -11.07 7.49
C VAL A 12 12.85 -10.56 6.16
N PHE A 13 11.91 -9.60 6.19
CA PHE A 13 11.10 -9.23 5.02
C PHE A 13 11.37 -7.83 4.47
N PHE A 14 12.10 -6.97 5.19
CA PHE A 14 12.29 -5.58 4.79
C PHE A 14 13.67 -5.36 4.16
N ASP A 15 13.68 -4.96 2.90
CA ASP A 15 14.88 -4.46 2.22
C ASP A 15 15.17 -3.03 2.70
N LYS A 16 16.12 -2.89 3.60
CA LYS A 16 16.47 -1.62 4.27
C LYS A 16 17.14 -0.60 3.35
N GLU A 17 17.52 -1.00 2.15
CA GLU A 17 18.10 -0.09 1.14
C GLU A 17 17.02 0.46 0.22
N LYS A 18 16.06 -0.38 -0.16
CA LYS A 18 15.04 -0.03 -1.15
C LYS A 18 13.66 0.30 -0.57
N GLY A 19 13.37 -0.14 0.65
CA GLY A 19 12.04 -0.01 1.23
C GLY A 19 11.04 -1.09 0.79
N ARG A 20 11.51 -2.12 0.08
CA ARG A 20 10.69 -3.20 -0.43
C ARG A 20 10.35 -4.21 0.67
N ILE A 21 9.10 -4.66 0.70
CA ILE A 21 8.64 -5.74 1.57
C ILE A 21 8.43 -7.01 0.75
N ALA A 22 9.03 -8.11 1.19
CA ALA A 22 8.80 -9.44 0.63
C ALA A 22 7.37 -9.93 0.92
N ASP A 23 6.85 -10.80 0.04
CA ASP A 23 5.50 -11.33 0.19
C ASP A 23 5.40 -12.36 1.29
N ASN A 24 6.26 -13.36 1.24
CA ASN A 24 6.23 -14.49 2.16
C ASN A 24 7.59 -15.18 2.26
N MET A 25 7.65 -16.20 3.11
CA MET A 25 8.77 -17.13 3.17
C MET A 25 8.29 -18.57 3.12
N HIS A 26 9.07 -19.42 2.45
CA HIS A 26 8.88 -20.85 2.41
C HIS A 26 9.95 -21.53 3.24
N TYR A 27 9.52 -22.33 4.21
CA TYR A 27 10.43 -23.13 5.03
C TYR A 27 10.53 -24.57 4.52
N HIS A 28 11.75 -25.02 4.20
CA HIS A 28 12.02 -26.38 3.72
C HIS A 28 12.62 -27.22 4.85
N PHE A 29 11.82 -28.04 5.50
CA PHE A 29 12.23 -28.90 6.63
C PHE A 29 13.39 -29.84 6.31
N GLN A 30 13.63 -30.13 5.03
CA GLN A 30 14.67 -31.08 4.59
C GLN A 30 16.02 -30.43 4.26
N ARG A 31 16.14 -29.11 4.33
CA ARG A 31 17.38 -28.37 4.05
C ARG A 31 17.90 -27.73 5.32
N GLN A 32 19.19 -27.90 5.63
CA GLN A 32 19.86 -27.04 6.62
C GLN A 32 19.79 -25.58 6.15
N ASN A 33 19.18 -24.71 6.92
CA ASN A 33 18.86 -23.30 6.57
C ASN A 33 17.88 -23.14 5.40
N GLY A 34 16.92 -24.04 5.25
CA GLY A 34 15.97 -24.07 4.15
C GLY A 34 14.86 -23.04 4.21
N MET A 35 15.20 -21.76 4.17
CA MET A 35 14.22 -20.67 4.13
C MET A 35 14.44 -19.86 2.85
N ASP A 36 13.44 -19.86 1.98
CA ASP A 36 13.42 -19.04 0.77
C ASP A 36 12.47 -17.89 0.99
N ILE A 37 12.92 -16.65 0.74
CA ILE A 37 12.12 -15.43 0.82
C ILE A 37 11.59 -15.09 -0.57
N ASP A 38 10.27 -14.97 -0.70
CA ASP A 38 9.64 -14.50 -1.92
C ASP A 38 9.59 -12.96 -1.92
N TRP A 39 10.43 -12.37 -2.75
CA TRP A 39 10.54 -10.92 -2.92
C TRP A 39 9.53 -10.34 -3.92
N THR A 40 8.48 -11.07 -4.29
CA THR A 40 7.35 -10.49 -5.01
C THR A 40 6.73 -9.36 -4.17
N THR A 41 6.52 -8.21 -4.80
CA THR A 41 5.95 -7.06 -4.10
C THR A 41 4.44 -7.03 -4.18
N GLN A 42 3.80 -6.80 -3.05
CA GLN A 42 2.37 -6.66 -2.94
C GLN A 42 2.05 -5.34 -2.23
N LEU A 43 1.09 -4.59 -2.76
CA LEU A 43 0.73 -3.29 -2.19
C LEU A 43 0.23 -3.40 -0.74
N TYR A 44 -0.50 -4.47 -0.40
CA TYR A 44 -0.98 -4.69 0.96
C TYR A 44 0.13 -4.99 1.98
N ASN A 45 1.23 -5.64 1.56
CA ASN A 45 2.38 -5.88 2.42
C ASN A 45 3.10 -4.57 2.75
N GLN A 46 3.34 -3.73 1.73
CA GLN A 46 3.86 -2.38 1.95
C GLN A 46 2.96 -1.59 2.90
N ALA A 47 1.65 -1.63 2.67
CA ALA A 47 0.66 -0.92 3.48
C ALA A 47 0.70 -1.33 4.96
N THR A 48 0.64 -2.62 5.24
CA THR A 48 0.62 -3.15 6.61
C THR A 48 1.94 -2.90 7.34
N PHE A 49 3.07 -2.93 6.63
CA PHE A 49 4.37 -2.57 7.18
C PHE A 49 4.43 -1.08 7.53
N ILE A 50 4.03 -0.18 6.62
CA ILE A 50 3.92 1.26 6.87
C ILE A 50 3.07 1.51 8.11
N GLY A 51 1.88 0.91 8.19
CA GLY A 51 0.99 1.08 9.33
C GLY A 51 1.59 0.63 10.65
N SER A 52 2.22 -0.55 10.68
CA SER A 52 2.85 -1.08 11.90
C SER A 52 4.02 -0.21 12.35
N ALA A 53 4.83 0.29 11.42
CA ALA A 53 5.95 1.19 11.70
C ALA A 53 5.46 2.52 12.29
N VAL A 54 4.47 3.16 11.66
CA VAL A 54 3.88 4.43 12.16
C VAL A 54 3.26 4.25 13.53
N MET A 55 2.54 3.15 13.78
CA MET A 55 1.95 2.88 15.10
C MET A 55 3.02 2.72 16.19
N LEU A 56 4.15 2.08 15.87
CA LEU A 56 5.28 1.99 16.79
C LEU A 56 5.95 3.35 17.00
N TYR A 57 6.14 4.13 15.94
CA TYR A 57 6.63 5.51 16.07
C TYR A 57 5.75 6.34 16.99
N LYS A 58 4.45 6.33 16.78
CA LYS A 58 3.47 7.06 17.62
C LYS A 58 3.51 6.63 19.08
N ALA A 59 3.71 5.34 19.32
CA ALA A 59 3.75 4.79 20.68
C ALA A 59 5.08 5.02 21.41
N THR A 60 6.20 5.21 20.70
CA THR A 60 7.54 5.20 21.30
C THR A 60 8.33 6.49 21.07
N GLY A 61 8.01 7.25 20.04
CA GLY A 61 8.79 8.39 19.56
C GLY A 61 10.10 8.01 18.86
N GLU A 62 10.38 6.71 18.65
CA GLU A 62 11.62 6.25 18.03
C GLU A 62 11.60 6.51 16.52
N LYS A 63 12.39 7.47 16.06
CA LYS A 63 12.44 7.93 14.66
C LYS A 63 12.72 6.82 13.65
N ALA A 64 13.46 5.78 14.03
CA ALA A 64 13.78 4.66 13.14
C ALA A 64 12.52 3.98 12.55
N TYR A 65 11.43 3.92 13.31
CA TYR A 65 10.17 3.40 12.80
C TYR A 65 9.54 4.32 11.74
N LEU A 66 9.63 5.64 11.94
CA LEU A 66 9.15 6.60 10.94
C LEU A 66 9.98 6.52 9.66
N ASP A 67 11.30 6.41 9.79
CA ASP A 67 12.21 6.30 8.65
C ASP A 67 11.92 5.03 7.83
N ASP A 68 11.65 3.91 8.48
CA ASP A 68 11.23 2.67 7.81
C ASP A 68 9.89 2.85 7.06
N ALA A 69 8.92 3.52 7.69
CA ALA A 69 7.61 3.78 7.07
C ALA A 69 7.71 4.69 5.84
N VAL A 70 8.53 5.74 5.92
CA VAL A 70 8.80 6.66 4.80
C VAL A 70 9.48 5.91 3.66
N LEU A 71 10.52 5.13 3.95
CA LEU A 71 11.25 4.36 2.94
C LEU A 71 10.32 3.36 2.22
N ALA A 72 9.43 2.68 2.97
CA ALA A 72 8.45 1.77 2.39
C ALA A 72 7.39 2.50 1.53
N ALA A 73 6.95 3.69 1.93
CA ALA A 73 6.00 4.51 1.15
C ALA A 73 6.64 5.08 -0.12
N ASP A 74 7.90 5.51 -0.03
CA ASP A 74 8.68 5.97 -1.19
C ASP A 74 8.89 4.84 -2.21
N TYR A 75 9.12 3.61 -1.76
CA TYR A 75 9.18 2.45 -2.65
C TYR A 75 7.85 2.23 -3.39
N VAL A 76 6.70 2.35 -2.72
CA VAL A 76 5.41 2.27 -3.42
C VAL A 76 5.31 3.34 -4.50
N ARG A 77 5.61 4.59 -4.14
CA ARG A 77 5.46 5.73 -5.05
C ARG A 77 6.40 5.67 -6.25
N ASN A 78 7.66 5.28 -6.03
CA ASN A 78 8.71 5.41 -7.01
C ASN A 78 8.95 4.11 -7.83
N ASP A 79 8.70 2.94 -7.24
CA ASP A 79 9.06 1.64 -7.81
C ASP A 79 7.86 0.74 -8.13
N MET A 80 6.71 0.94 -7.47
CA MET A 80 5.52 0.12 -7.71
C MET A 80 4.47 0.79 -8.58
N CYS A 81 4.40 2.13 -8.58
CA CYS A 81 3.49 2.89 -9.43
C CYS A 81 3.94 2.85 -10.89
N ASP A 82 2.99 3.10 -11.79
CA ASP A 82 3.29 3.29 -13.20
C ASP A 82 3.97 4.66 -13.48
N ALA A 83 4.23 4.94 -14.75
CA ALA A 83 4.89 6.19 -15.17
C ALA A 83 4.06 7.45 -14.84
N ASP A 84 2.76 7.33 -14.69
CA ASP A 84 1.85 8.41 -14.33
C ASP A 84 1.65 8.52 -12.80
N GLY A 85 2.34 7.69 -12.02
CA GLY A 85 2.25 7.66 -10.56
C GLY A 85 0.98 6.99 -10.03
N LEU A 86 0.30 6.18 -10.82
CA LEU A 86 -0.90 5.47 -10.40
C LEU A 86 -0.55 4.21 -9.61
N LEU A 87 -1.31 3.98 -8.55
CA LEU A 87 -1.15 2.81 -7.69
C LEU A 87 -1.26 1.51 -8.46
N PRO A 88 -0.41 0.53 -8.14
CA PRO A 88 -0.46 -0.77 -8.80
C PRO A 88 -1.73 -1.52 -8.44
N PHE A 89 -2.19 -2.35 -9.38
CA PHE A 89 -3.27 -3.30 -9.16
C PHE A 89 -2.86 -4.70 -9.61
N LYS A 90 -3.59 -5.70 -9.17
CA LYS A 90 -3.44 -7.07 -9.66
C LYS A 90 -4.76 -7.64 -10.14
N ASN A 91 -4.67 -8.59 -11.08
CA ASN A 91 -5.82 -9.36 -11.54
C ASN A 91 -5.94 -10.63 -10.72
N GLY A 92 -7.14 -10.94 -10.28
CA GLY A 92 -7.47 -12.10 -9.47
C GLY A 92 -8.60 -11.78 -8.51
N VAL A 93 -9.23 -12.81 -8.00
CA VAL A 93 -10.27 -12.68 -6.98
C VAL A 93 -9.67 -11.98 -5.75
N GLU A 94 -10.38 -10.99 -5.22
CA GLU A 94 -10.00 -10.22 -4.02
C GLU A 94 -8.79 -9.27 -4.17
N GLN A 95 -8.02 -9.37 -5.24
CA GLN A 95 -6.78 -8.57 -5.36
C GLN A 95 -7.05 -7.08 -5.62
N GLY A 96 -8.24 -6.70 -6.06
CA GLY A 96 -8.65 -5.31 -6.22
C GLY A 96 -8.70 -4.51 -4.91
N ILE A 97 -8.78 -5.19 -3.74
CA ILE A 97 -8.82 -4.54 -2.42
C ILE A 97 -7.48 -3.94 -1.98
N TYR A 98 -6.37 -4.25 -2.63
CA TYR A 98 -5.04 -3.85 -2.13
C TYR A 98 -4.87 -2.35 -2.00
N ALA A 99 -5.42 -1.56 -2.94
CA ALA A 99 -5.40 -0.10 -2.83
C ALA A 99 -6.25 0.42 -1.66
N ALA A 100 -7.34 -0.26 -1.31
CA ALA A 100 -8.15 0.10 -0.15
C ALA A 100 -7.42 -0.21 1.17
N ILE A 101 -6.67 -1.31 1.22
CA ILE A 101 -5.79 -1.61 2.37
C ILE A 101 -4.69 -0.55 2.48
N PHE A 102 -4.10 -0.17 1.34
CA PHE A 102 -3.08 0.88 1.32
C PHE A 102 -3.61 2.22 1.86
N ALA A 103 -4.82 2.62 1.47
CA ALA A 103 -5.46 3.84 1.94
C ALA A 103 -5.55 3.93 3.47
N GLN A 104 -5.86 2.81 4.15
CA GLN A 104 -5.98 2.74 5.62
C GLN A 104 -4.67 3.07 6.35
N TYR A 105 -3.54 2.74 5.76
CA TYR A 105 -2.24 2.85 6.43
C TYR A 105 -1.43 4.05 5.96
N ILE A 106 -1.53 4.44 4.69
CA ILE A 106 -0.83 5.62 4.20
C ILE A 106 -1.33 6.91 4.87
N ILE A 107 -2.63 7.00 5.19
CA ILE A 107 -3.16 8.15 5.92
C ILE A 107 -2.54 8.26 7.32
N ARG A 108 -2.21 7.14 7.97
CA ARG A 108 -1.51 7.17 9.27
C ARG A 108 -0.10 7.74 9.13
N LEU A 109 0.59 7.42 8.04
CA LEU A 109 1.91 8.03 7.79
C LEU A 109 1.78 9.54 7.58
N ILE A 110 0.76 9.99 6.85
CA ILE A 110 0.50 11.40 6.58
C ILE A 110 0.17 12.15 7.89
N GLU A 111 -0.78 11.64 8.66
CA GLU A 111 -1.30 12.33 9.85
C GLU A 111 -0.41 12.11 11.10
N ASP A 112 -0.23 10.85 11.50
CA ASP A 112 0.50 10.51 12.72
C ASP A 112 2.02 10.62 12.54
N GLY A 113 2.52 10.41 11.30
CA GLY A 113 3.92 10.57 10.92
C GLY A 113 4.29 11.98 10.47
N ASN A 114 3.30 12.87 10.30
CA ASN A 114 3.47 14.21 9.74
C ASN A 114 4.22 14.24 8.40
N GLN A 115 3.75 13.41 7.44
CA GLN A 115 4.35 13.25 6.11
C GLN A 115 3.39 13.71 5.00
N PRO A 116 3.09 15.03 4.88
CA PRO A 116 2.07 15.54 3.95
C PRO A 116 2.47 15.45 2.48
N GLN A 117 3.73 15.17 2.16
CA GLN A 117 4.24 15.08 0.77
C GLN A 117 3.59 13.97 -0.06
N TYR A 118 2.86 13.05 0.55
CA TYR A 118 2.14 12.00 -0.16
C TYR A 118 0.72 12.43 -0.60
N MET A 119 0.19 13.54 -0.07
CA MET A 119 -1.20 13.96 -0.30
C MET A 119 -1.52 14.21 -1.77
N ASP A 120 -0.70 15.00 -2.47
CA ASP A 120 -0.98 15.38 -3.85
C ASP A 120 -0.89 14.19 -4.80
N TRP A 121 0.02 13.24 -4.52
CA TRP A 121 0.09 11.97 -5.24
C TRP A 121 -1.19 11.14 -5.07
N LEU A 122 -1.73 11.04 -3.84
CA LEU A 122 -2.95 10.27 -3.59
C LEU A 122 -4.19 10.96 -4.16
N ARG A 123 -4.25 12.30 -4.14
CA ARG A 123 -5.29 13.07 -4.82
C ARG A 123 -5.27 12.84 -6.32
N HIS A 124 -4.09 12.83 -6.93
CA HIS A 124 -3.95 12.48 -8.35
C HIS A 124 -4.54 11.11 -8.67
N ASN A 125 -4.26 10.09 -7.85
CA ASN A 125 -4.86 8.75 -8.00
C ASN A 125 -6.40 8.77 -7.91
N ILE A 126 -6.95 9.56 -6.98
CA ILE A 126 -8.41 9.75 -6.86
C ILE A 126 -8.96 10.41 -8.12
N ASP A 127 -8.35 11.51 -8.56
CA ASP A 127 -8.83 12.30 -9.70
C ASP A 127 -8.84 11.48 -11.00
N VAL A 128 -7.77 10.72 -11.27
CA VAL A 128 -7.70 9.86 -12.45
C VAL A 128 -8.76 8.76 -12.39
N ALA A 129 -8.87 8.04 -11.27
CA ALA A 129 -9.88 6.99 -11.11
C ALA A 129 -11.31 7.55 -11.21
N TRP A 130 -11.57 8.72 -10.62
CA TRP A 130 -12.89 9.36 -10.66
C TRP A 130 -13.28 9.84 -12.05
N ASN A 131 -12.33 10.38 -12.81
CA ASN A 131 -12.57 10.81 -14.19
C ASN A 131 -12.85 9.61 -15.13
N ASN A 132 -12.29 8.45 -14.82
CA ASN A 132 -12.50 7.20 -15.58
C ASN A 132 -13.63 6.31 -15.03
N ARG A 133 -14.42 6.79 -14.06
CA ARG A 133 -15.53 6.03 -13.49
C ARG A 133 -16.62 5.73 -14.50
N ASP A 134 -17.40 4.71 -14.24
CA ASP A 134 -18.72 4.53 -14.87
C ASP A 134 -19.67 5.60 -14.30
N VAL A 135 -20.02 6.58 -15.13
CA VAL A 135 -20.84 7.74 -14.72
C VAL A 135 -22.29 7.38 -14.40
N ASN A 136 -22.80 6.28 -14.93
CA ASN A 136 -24.18 5.82 -14.66
C ASN A 136 -24.30 5.16 -13.29
N ARG A 137 -23.27 4.41 -12.89
CA ARG A 137 -23.23 3.70 -11.61
C ARG A 137 -22.44 4.47 -10.54
N ASN A 138 -21.66 5.50 -10.92
CA ASN A 138 -20.69 6.19 -10.07
C ASN A 138 -19.66 5.24 -9.42
N VAL A 139 -19.17 4.28 -10.20
CA VAL A 139 -18.23 3.25 -9.74
C VAL A 139 -16.91 3.41 -10.45
N THR A 140 -15.83 3.31 -9.70
CA THR A 140 -14.45 3.30 -10.19
C THR A 140 -13.93 1.87 -10.34
N PHE A 141 -12.78 1.71 -10.99
CA PHE A 141 -12.15 0.42 -11.21
C PHE A 141 -10.71 0.40 -10.70
N LYS A 142 -10.20 -0.78 -10.36
CA LYS A 142 -8.83 -0.96 -9.84
C LYS A 142 -7.75 -0.48 -10.81
N ASP A 143 -7.94 -0.62 -12.13
CA ASP A 143 -7.10 0.00 -13.15
C ASP A 143 -7.58 1.44 -13.37
N ALA A 144 -7.02 2.36 -12.60
CA ALA A 144 -7.43 3.77 -12.63
C ALA A 144 -7.14 4.44 -13.97
N ALA A 145 -6.18 3.95 -14.74
CA ALA A 145 -5.79 4.51 -16.03
C ALA A 145 -6.80 4.26 -17.16
N LYS A 146 -7.75 3.34 -16.95
CA LYS A 146 -8.74 2.94 -17.97
C LYS A 146 -10.15 3.27 -17.58
N PRO A 147 -11.03 3.51 -18.57
CA PRO A 147 -12.47 3.62 -18.31
C PRO A 147 -12.99 2.43 -17.52
N CYS A 148 -13.81 2.69 -16.52
CA CYS A 148 -14.44 1.64 -15.71
C CYS A 148 -15.33 0.75 -16.60
N PRO A 149 -15.21 -0.59 -16.53
CA PRO A 149 -16.06 -1.50 -17.27
C PRO A 149 -17.55 -1.31 -16.95
N THR A 150 -18.40 -1.39 -17.95
CA THR A 150 -19.87 -1.27 -17.80
C THR A 150 -20.56 -2.58 -17.39
N GLY A 151 -19.85 -3.70 -17.50
CA GLY A 151 -20.36 -5.03 -17.14
C GLY A 151 -20.30 -5.34 -15.65
N VAL A 152 -20.49 -6.62 -15.31
CA VAL A 152 -20.30 -7.14 -13.95
C VAL A 152 -18.82 -7.05 -13.56
N MET A 153 -18.56 -6.65 -12.34
CA MET A 153 -17.23 -6.55 -11.77
C MET A 153 -17.27 -6.99 -10.30
N GLU A 154 -16.14 -7.41 -9.78
CA GLU A 154 -16.00 -7.74 -8.38
C GLU A 154 -16.08 -6.47 -7.50
N SER A 155 -16.71 -6.57 -6.33
CA SER A 155 -16.80 -5.43 -5.39
C SER A 155 -15.43 -4.93 -4.95
N TYR A 156 -14.47 -5.82 -4.83
CA TYR A 156 -13.08 -5.47 -4.50
C TYR A 156 -12.43 -4.58 -5.55
N ASP A 157 -12.75 -4.80 -6.83
CA ASP A 157 -12.21 -4.01 -7.95
C ASP A 157 -12.65 -2.55 -7.92
N ALA A 158 -13.77 -2.26 -7.25
CA ALA A 158 -14.32 -0.92 -7.09
C ALA A 158 -13.88 -0.20 -5.81
N SER A 159 -13.14 -0.86 -4.92
CA SER A 159 -12.92 -0.39 -3.54
C SER A 159 -11.80 0.64 -3.37
N GLY A 160 -10.81 0.66 -4.26
CA GLY A 160 -9.58 1.44 -4.07
C GLY A 160 -9.80 2.94 -4.01
N CYS A 161 -10.41 3.52 -5.05
CA CYS A 161 -10.69 4.95 -5.11
C CYS A 161 -11.64 5.42 -4.00
N PRO A 162 -12.79 4.78 -3.72
CA PRO A 162 -13.63 5.16 -2.59
C PRO A 162 -12.92 5.11 -1.23
N ALA A 163 -12.04 4.15 -1.01
CA ALA A 163 -11.27 4.09 0.22
C ALA A 163 -10.28 5.25 0.35
N LEU A 164 -9.61 5.65 -0.74
CA LEU A 164 -8.78 6.85 -0.76
C LEU A 164 -9.61 8.12 -0.52
N MET A 165 -10.76 8.27 -1.19
CA MET A 165 -11.67 9.41 -1.01
C MET A 165 -12.18 9.54 0.43
N GLN A 166 -12.33 8.43 1.13
CA GLN A 166 -12.80 8.41 2.51
C GLN A 166 -11.76 8.99 3.48
N VAL A 167 -10.47 8.79 3.22
CA VAL A 167 -9.38 9.17 4.12
C VAL A 167 -8.61 10.40 3.65
N ILE A 168 -8.62 10.72 2.37
CA ILE A 168 -7.96 11.88 1.78
C ILE A 168 -9.00 12.98 1.56
N SER A 169 -8.86 14.08 2.29
CA SER A 169 -9.76 15.22 2.10
C SER A 169 -9.66 15.79 0.68
N PRO A 170 -10.78 16.01 -0.02
CA PRO A 170 -10.80 16.70 -1.31
C PRO A 170 -10.49 18.20 -1.18
N PHE A 171 -10.52 18.73 0.03
CA PHE A 171 -10.24 20.14 0.32
C PHE A 171 -8.84 20.30 0.91
N LYS A 172 -8.12 21.29 0.43
CA LYS A 172 -6.83 21.71 0.99
C LYS A 172 -7.03 22.47 2.29
#